data_cafc95d0dd297a14c1aa0e0b1fe5bdbf
#
_entry.id   cafc95d0dd297a14c1aa0e0b1fe5bdbf
#
_cell.length_a   1.000
_cell.length_b   1.000
_cell.length_c   1.000
_cell.angle_alpha   90.00
_cell.angle_beta   90.00
_cell.angle_gamma   90.00
#
_symmetry.space_group_name_H-M   'P 1'
#
loop_
_entity.id
_entity.type
_entity.pdbx_description
1 polymer ?
#
loop_
_entity_poly.entity_id
_entity_poly.type
_entity_poly.pdbx_seq_one_letter_code
_entity_poly.pdbx_strand_id
1 'polypeptide(L)'
;EFTRHKIREYAFQTLFAINANDTTDKELFFHAISRTNEDENIPEYYNTLVDGVIENKDSLDNSIISYLVSGWSINRIAKTDLAILRLAFFEINYVDDVPAKVAINEALELTKKYSDDHSRKFVNGVLSNTIV
;
A
#
# COMPACT_ATOMS: atom_id res chain seq x y z
N GLU A 1 14.01 8.19 -13.78
CA GLU A 1 14.05 8.54 -12.36
C GLU A 1 12.65 8.71 -11.77
N PHE A 2 12.34 8.02 -10.69
CA PHE A 2 11.00 8.03 -10.10
C PHE A 2 11.02 8.64 -8.71
N THR A 3 10.00 9.48 -8.43
CA THR A 3 9.80 10.01 -7.07
C THR A 3 9.24 8.89 -6.18
N ARG A 4 9.39 9.05 -4.85
CA ARG A 4 8.78 8.11 -3.91
C ARG A 4 7.26 8.07 -4.08
N HIS A 5 6.64 9.21 -4.39
CA HIS A 5 5.21 9.25 -4.68
C HIS A 5 4.85 8.29 -5.81
N LYS A 6 5.61 8.32 -6.90
CA LYS A 6 5.35 7.44 -8.05
C LYS A 6 5.67 5.99 -7.73
N ILE A 7 6.74 5.75 -6.98
CA ILE A 7 7.13 4.40 -6.54
C ILE A 7 6.02 3.79 -5.68
N ARG A 8 5.42 4.58 -4.78
CA ARG A 8 4.31 4.10 -3.95
C ARG A 8 3.12 3.69 -4.80
N GLU A 9 2.84 4.45 -5.85
CA GLU A 9 1.74 4.11 -6.76
C GLU A 9 2.01 2.79 -7.46
N TYR A 10 3.23 2.59 -7.96
CA TYR A 10 3.60 1.32 -8.58
C TYR A 10 3.53 0.16 -7.59
N ALA A 11 4.01 0.36 -6.37
CA ALA A 11 3.94 -0.67 -5.34
C ALA A 11 2.48 -1.04 -5.02
N PHE A 12 1.61 -0.04 -4.89
CA PHE A 12 0.19 -0.27 -4.67
C PHE A 12 -0.41 -1.12 -5.80
N GLN A 13 -0.16 -0.73 -7.05
CA GLN A 13 -0.69 -1.48 -8.20
C GLN A 13 -0.20 -2.92 -8.20
N THR A 14 1.08 -3.12 -7.86
CA THR A 14 1.66 -4.46 -7.81
C THR A 14 1.04 -5.29 -6.69
N LEU A 15 0.89 -4.71 -5.51
CA LEU A 15 0.30 -5.42 -4.36
C LEU A 15 -1.15 -5.79 -4.63
N PHE A 16 -1.89 -4.91 -5.28
CA PHE A 16 -3.25 -5.21 -5.69
C PHE A 16 -3.27 -6.40 -6.67
N ALA A 17 -2.37 -6.38 -7.65
CA ALA A 17 -2.28 -7.46 -8.64
C ALA A 17 -1.88 -8.79 -7.97
N ILE A 18 -0.92 -8.78 -7.06
CA ILE A 18 -0.48 -9.97 -6.35
C ILE A 18 -1.61 -10.55 -5.50
N ASN A 19 -2.39 -9.70 -4.86
CA ASN A 19 -3.51 -10.16 -4.04
C ASN A 19 -4.58 -10.85 -4.90
N ALA A 20 -4.73 -10.44 -6.14
CA ALA A 20 -5.65 -11.08 -7.09
C ALA A 20 -5.06 -12.33 -7.72
N ASN A 21 -3.73 -12.35 -7.90
CA ASN A 21 -3.03 -13.48 -8.54
C ASN A 21 -1.62 -13.56 -7.97
N ASP A 22 -1.40 -14.50 -7.06
CA ASP A 22 -0.15 -14.63 -6.32
C ASP A 22 1.03 -15.09 -7.17
N THR A 23 0.81 -15.47 -8.43
CA THR A 23 1.89 -15.80 -9.37
C THR A 23 2.43 -14.58 -10.11
N THR A 24 1.90 -13.38 -9.83
CA THR A 24 2.35 -12.15 -10.46
C THR A 24 3.86 -11.95 -10.20
N ASP A 25 4.62 -11.74 -11.29
CA ASP A 25 6.04 -11.43 -11.20
C ASP A 25 6.19 -9.93 -10.97
N LYS A 26 6.64 -9.53 -9.77
CA LYS A 26 6.67 -8.12 -9.39
C LYS A 26 7.62 -7.28 -10.25
N GLU A 27 8.69 -7.90 -10.77
CA GLU A 27 9.66 -7.17 -11.60
C GLU A 27 9.12 -6.94 -13.00
N LEU A 28 8.58 -7.97 -13.61
CA LEU A 28 7.94 -7.83 -14.92
C LEU A 28 6.76 -6.87 -14.84
N PHE A 29 5.98 -6.95 -13.77
CA PHE A 29 4.85 -6.06 -13.57
C PHE A 29 5.31 -4.61 -13.45
N PHE A 30 6.40 -4.37 -12.70
CA PHE A 30 6.95 -3.00 -12.57
C PHE A 30 7.30 -2.43 -13.94
N HIS A 31 8.03 -3.19 -14.75
CA HIS A 31 8.45 -2.71 -16.07
C HIS A 31 7.26 -2.44 -16.98
N ALA A 32 6.22 -3.26 -16.88
CA ALA A 32 5.00 -3.07 -17.66
C ALA A 32 4.28 -1.78 -17.30
N ILE A 33 4.06 -1.53 -16.00
CA ILE A 33 3.28 -0.36 -15.56
C ILE A 33 4.10 0.93 -15.62
N SER A 34 5.41 0.86 -15.46
CA SER A 34 6.28 2.04 -15.54
C SER A 34 6.74 2.33 -16.98
N ARG A 35 6.47 1.40 -17.90
CA ARG A 35 6.86 1.50 -19.31
C ARG A 35 8.38 1.60 -19.46
N THR A 36 9.10 0.79 -18.69
CA THR A 36 10.54 0.71 -18.76
C THR A 36 10.97 -0.63 -19.36
N ASN A 37 12.22 -0.71 -19.81
CA ASN A 37 12.78 -1.94 -20.35
C ASN A 37 13.22 -2.87 -19.22
N GLU A 38 13.17 -4.17 -19.48
CA GLU A 38 13.51 -5.18 -18.48
C GLU A 38 14.97 -5.13 -18.02
N ASP A 39 15.83 -4.49 -18.81
CA ASP A 39 17.24 -4.31 -18.44
C ASP A 39 17.50 -3.05 -17.62
N GLU A 40 16.49 -2.20 -17.44
CA GLU A 40 16.62 -1.02 -16.58
C GLU A 40 16.51 -1.41 -15.10
N ASN A 41 17.19 -0.64 -14.25
CA ASN A 41 17.18 -0.89 -12.82
C ASN A 41 15.83 -0.56 -12.23
N ILE A 42 15.39 -1.41 -11.30
CA ILE A 42 14.17 -1.18 -10.53
C ILE A 42 14.56 -0.41 -9.27
N PRO A 43 13.84 0.67 -8.92
CA PRO A 43 14.15 1.40 -7.68
C PRO A 43 14.09 0.48 -6.46
N GLU A 44 15.10 0.57 -5.61
CA GLU A 44 15.17 -0.28 -4.43
C GLU A 44 13.96 -0.09 -3.51
N TYR A 45 13.45 1.14 -3.42
CA TYR A 45 12.30 1.42 -2.57
C TYR A 45 11.04 0.67 -3.02
N TYR A 46 10.89 0.44 -4.32
CA TYR A 46 9.80 -0.39 -4.83
C TYR A 46 9.86 -1.79 -4.22
N ASN A 47 11.05 -2.39 -4.25
CA ASN A 47 11.24 -3.73 -3.68
C ASN A 47 11.03 -3.72 -2.17
N THR A 48 11.51 -2.68 -1.50
CA THR A 48 11.30 -2.51 -0.05
C THR A 48 9.81 -2.53 0.28
N LEU A 49 9.00 -1.79 -0.47
CA LEU A 49 7.56 -1.73 -0.21
C LEU A 49 6.85 -3.03 -0.55
N VAL A 50 7.08 -3.56 -1.74
CA VAL A 50 6.37 -4.77 -2.18
C VAL A 50 6.76 -5.96 -1.32
N ASP A 51 8.06 -6.21 -1.18
CA ASP A 51 8.54 -7.36 -0.38
C ASP A 51 8.19 -7.18 1.09
N GLY A 52 8.31 -5.97 1.61
CA GLY A 52 8.00 -5.69 3.01
C GLY A 52 6.54 -5.94 3.35
N VAL A 53 5.62 -5.55 2.48
CA VAL A 53 4.19 -5.81 2.70
C VAL A 53 3.91 -7.30 2.65
N ILE A 54 4.48 -8.00 1.67
CA ILE A 54 4.26 -9.45 1.53
C ILE A 54 4.79 -10.19 2.76
N GLU A 55 6.01 -9.86 3.19
CA GLU A 55 6.66 -10.55 4.30
C GLU A 55 5.99 -10.26 5.65
N ASN A 56 5.37 -9.09 5.78
CA ASN A 56 4.76 -8.65 7.03
C ASN A 56 3.24 -8.63 6.98
N LYS A 57 2.65 -9.33 6.02
CA LYS A 57 1.21 -9.27 5.77
C LYS A 57 0.38 -9.53 7.02
N ASP A 58 0.69 -10.57 7.78
CA ASP A 58 -0.09 -10.92 8.96
C ASP A 58 0.02 -9.85 10.04
N SER A 59 1.21 -9.32 10.26
CA SER A 59 1.44 -8.23 11.21
C SER A 59 0.69 -6.97 10.78
N LEU A 60 0.73 -6.65 9.49
CA LEU A 60 0.03 -5.49 8.95
C LEU A 60 -1.48 -5.64 9.09
N ASP A 61 -2.00 -6.82 8.79
CA ASP A 61 -3.43 -7.08 8.95
C ASP A 61 -3.87 -6.96 10.40
N ASN A 62 -3.05 -7.43 11.34
CA ASN A 62 -3.33 -7.25 12.76
C ASN A 62 -3.38 -5.78 13.15
N SER A 63 -2.46 -4.97 12.61
CA SER A 63 -2.50 -3.52 12.85
C SER A 63 -3.78 -2.90 12.30
N ILE A 64 -4.17 -3.28 11.10
CA ILE A 64 -5.41 -2.78 10.48
C ILE A 64 -6.61 -3.14 11.36
N ILE A 65 -6.71 -4.41 11.74
CA ILE A 65 -7.84 -4.91 12.54
C ILE A 65 -7.97 -4.14 13.85
N SER A 66 -6.85 -3.78 14.48
CA SER A 66 -6.86 -3.08 15.75
C SER A 66 -7.53 -1.70 15.69
N TYR A 67 -7.65 -1.13 14.50
CA TYR A 67 -8.31 0.18 14.31
C TYR A 67 -9.68 0.07 13.67
N LEU A 68 -10.18 -1.15 13.42
CA LEU A 68 -11.51 -1.34 12.85
C LEU A 68 -12.57 -1.27 13.95
N VAL A 69 -13.77 -0.86 13.55
CA VAL A 69 -14.93 -0.90 14.46
C VAL A 69 -15.24 -2.35 14.80
N SER A 70 -15.67 -2.58 16.05
CA SER A 70 -16.04 -3.92 16.51
C SER A 70 -17.05 -4.57 15.55
N GLY A 71 -16.78 -5.83 15.21
CA GLY A 71 -17.62 -6.58 14.29
C GLY A 71 -17.15 -6.52 12.84
N TRP A 72 -16.21 -5.64 12.50
CA TRP A 72 -15.61 -5.62 11.17
C TRP A 72 -14.47 -6.60 11.08
N SER A 73 -14.28 -7.18 9.90
CA SER A 73 -13.18 -8.09 9.63
C SER A 73 -12.44 -7.65 8.37
N ILE A 74 -11.22 -8.14 8.23
CA ILE A 74 -10.37 -7.82 7.07
C ILE A 74 -11.07 -8.21 5.76
N ASN A 75 -11.86 -9.29 5.77
CA ASN A 75 -12.55 -9.78 4.58
C ASN A 75 -13.64 -8.84 4.07
N ARG A 76 -14.09 -7.90 4.89
CA ARG A 76 -15.12 -6.94 4.52
C ARG A 76 -14.54 -5.67 3.91
N ILE A 77 -13.23 -5.53 3.93
CA ILE A 77 -12.55 -4.37 3.36
C ILE A 77 -12.41 -4.58 1.85
N ALA A 78 -12.76 -3.55 1.07
CA ALA A 78 -12.56 -3.60 -0.38
C ALA A 78 -11.09 -3.87 -0.70
N LYS A 79 -10.82 -4.65 -1.75
CA LYS A 79 -9.45 -5.05 -2.09
C LYS A 79 -8.53 -3.86 -2.36
N THR A 80 -9.05 -2.81 -2.99
CA THR A 80 -8.29 -1.59 -3.23
C THR A 80 -7.90 -0.93 -1.91
N ASP A 81 -8.85 -0.79 -1.00
CA ASP A 81 -8.60 -0.17 0.31
C ASP A 81 -7.63 -0.99 1.13
N LEU A 82 -7.74 -2.32 1.06
CA LEU A 82 -6.85 -3.21 1.80
C LEU A 82 -5.40 -3.06 1.33
N ALA A 83 -5.18 -3.01 0.01
CA ALA A 83 -3.84 -2.80 -0.53
C ALA A 83 -3.26 -1.46 -0.07
N ILE A 84 -4.08 -0.41 -0.08
CA ILE A 84 -3.66 0.92 0.36
C ILE A 84 -3.32 0.91 1.86
N LEU A 85 -4.16 0.30 2.67
CA LEU A 85 -3.94 0.24 4.12
C LEU A 85 -2.69 -0.56 4.47
N ARG A 86 -2.48 -1.70 3.83
CA ARG A 86 -1.28 -2.50 4.07
C ARG A 86 -0.01 -1.72 3.74
N LEU A 87 -0.03 -1.02 2.61
CA LEU A 87 1.12 -0.20 2.20
C LEU A 87 1.39 0.93 3.21
N ALA A 88 0.34 1.64 3.62
CA ALA A 88 0.47 2.74 4.57
C ALA A 88 0.98 2.24 5.92
N PHE A 89 0.42 1.15 6.45
CA PHE A 89 0.88 0.61 7.73
C PHE A 89 2.31 0.09 7.65
N PHE A 90 2.71 -0.44 6.49
CA PHE A 90 4.10 -0.83 6.32
C PHE A 90 5.03 0.37 6.47
N GLU A 91 4.72 1.48 5.82
CA GLU A 91 5.56 2.68 5.94
C GLU A 91 5.53 3.24 7.36
N ILE A 92 4.38 3.26 8.01
CA ILE A 92 4.26 3.77 9.38
C ILE A 92 5.05 2.92 10.36
N ASN A 93 4.96 1.61 10.24
CA ASN A 93 5.52 0.69 11.24
C ASN A 93 6.96 0.27 10.97
N TYR A 94 7.40 0.31 9.71
CA TYR A 94 8.68 -0.30 9.32
C TYR A 94 9.65 0.63 8.60
N VAL A 95 9.23 1.81 8.16
CA VAL A 95 10.11 2.72 7.41
C VAL A 95 10.33 3.99 8.25
N ASP A 96 11.44 4.01 8.96
CA ASP A 96 11.71 5.04 9.97
C ASP A 96 11.79 6.46 9.39
N ASP A 97 12.27 6.62 8.16
CA ASP A 97 12.45 7.94 7.56
C ASP A 97 11.20 8.48 6.89
N VAL A 98 10.06 7.77 6.98
CA VAL A 98 8.78 8.26 6.49
C VAL A 98 7.91 8.67 7.67
N PRO A 99 7.64 9.99 7.84
CA PRO A 99 6.71 10.42 8.88
C PRO A 99 5.32 9.83 8.66
N ALA A 100 4.62 9.52 9.75
CA ALA A 100 3.29 8.93 9.67
C ALA A 100 2.33 9.81 8.84
N LYS A 101 2.42 11.14 9.00
CA LYS A 101 1.57 12.06 8.22
C LYS A 101 1.80 11.93 6.72
N VAL A 102 3.04 11.71 6.31
CA VAL A 102 3.36 11.52 4.89
C VAL A 102 2.73 10.23 4.38
N ALA A 103 2.88 9.14 5.13
CA ALA A 103 2.29 7.85 4.75
C ALA A 103 0.76 7.96 4.62
N ILE A 104 0.12 8.66 5.56
CA ILE A 104 -1.33 8.86 5.54
C ILE A 104 -1.76 9.69 4.34
N ASN A 105 -1.08 10.81 4.08
CA ASN A 105 -1.41 11.67 2.94
C ASN A 105 -1.25 10.92 1.61
N GLU A 106 -0.20 10.12 1.48
CA GLU A 106 0.02 9.31 0.28
C GLU A 106 -1.08 8.27 0.10
N ALA A 107 -1.51 7.65 1.19
CA ALA A 107 -2.62 6.70 1.16
C ALA A 107 -3.91 7.37 0.68
N LEU A 108 -4.19 8.58 1.17
CA LEU A 108 -5.39 9.32 0.77
C LEU A 108 -5.33 9.73 -0.70
N GLU A 109 -4.15 10.08 -1.22
CA GLU A 109 -3.99 10.36 -2.64
C GLU A 109 -4.28 9.12 -3.49
N LEU A 110 -3.88 7.95 -3.03
CA LEU A 110 -4.19 6.70 -3.73
C LEU A 110 -5.70 6.41 -3.73
N THR A 111 -6.39 6.64 -2.62
CA THR A 111 -7.84 6.45 -2.60
C THR A 111 -8.54 7.42 -3.53
N LYS A 112 -8.06 8.66 -3.62
CA LYS A 112 -8.60 9.66 -4.51
C LYS A 112 -8.47 9.23 -5.98
N LYS A 113 -7.36 8.60 -6.33
CA LYS A 113 -7.08 8.20 -7.71
C LYS A 113 -7.76 6.87 -8.08
N TYR A 114 -7.80 5.92 -7.16
CA TYR A 114 -8.21 4.53 -7.47
C TYR A 114 -9.51 4.11 -6.81
N SER A 115 -10.12 4.96 -6.00
CA SER A 115 -11.34 4.60 -5.29
C SER A 115 -12.30 5.80 -5.24
N ASP A 116 -13.15 5.88 -4.21
CA ASP A 116 -14.17 6.91 -4.12
C ASP A 116 -14.10 7.62 -2.76
N ASP A 117 -15.02 8.59 -2.56
CA ASP A 117 -15.06 9.37 -1.31
C ASP A 117 -15.37 8.50 -0.10
N HIS A 118 -16.19 7.49 -0.26
CA HIS A 118 -16.52 6.57 0.84
C HIS A 118 -15.26 5.85 1.32
N SER A 119 -14.48 5.31 0.38
CA SER A 119 -13.21 4.66 0.69
C SER A 119 -12.23 5.64 1.32
N ARG A 120 -12.17 6.88 0.82
CA ARG A 120 -11.26 7.88 1.37
C ARG A 120 -11.59 8.17 2.83
N LYS A 121 -12.86 8.30 3.16
CA LYS A 121 -13.29 8.51 4.54
C LYS A 121 -12.95 7.32 5.42
N PHE A 122 -13.17 6.12 4.93
CA PHE A 122 -12.85 4.89 5.67
C PHE A 122 -11.36 4.78 5.94
N VAL A 123 -10.53 4.93 4.89
CA VAL A 123 -9.08 4.83 5.03
C VAL A 123 -8.54 5.92 5.97
N ASN A 124 -9.04 7.15 5.83
CA ASN A 124 -8.66 8.23 6.73
C ASN A 124 -9.05 7.93 8.17
N GLY A 125 -10.25 7.39 8.38
CA GLY A 125 -10.71 7.04 9.72
C GLY A 125 -9.82 6.00 10.38
N VAL A 126 -9.35 5.01 9.63
CA VAL A 126 -8.44 4.00 10.15
C VAL A 126 -7.06 4.60 10.44
N LEU A 127 -6.48 5.32 9.47
CA LEU A 127 -5.09 5.78 9.57
C LEU A 127 -4.91 6.95 10.53
N SER A 128 -5.89 7.84 10.65
CA SER A 128 -5.76 9.01 11.52
C SER A 128 -5.64 8.62 12.99
N ASN A 129 -6.12 7.45 13.36
CA ASN A 129 -5.99 6.95 14.74
C ASN A 129 -4.57 6.51 15.08
N THR A 130 -3.70 6.37 14.09
CA THR A 130 -2.30 5.95 14.33
C THR A 130 -1.42 7.08 14.85
N ILE A 131 -1.86 8.32 14.75
CA ILE A 131 -1.08 9.50 15.14
C ILE A 131 -1.70 10.26 16.30
N VAL A 132 -2.36 9.56 17.18
CA VAL A 132 -2.97 10.16 18.38
C VAL A 132 -1.90 10.46 19.43
#